data_abadd8c8df1fbacf9ef40ef394adc2c3
#
_entry.id   abadd8c8df1fbacf9ef40ef394adc2c3
#
_cell.length_a   1.000
_cell.length_b   1.000
_cell.length_c   1.000
_cell.angle_alpha   90.00
_cell.angle_beta   90.00
_cell.angle_gamma   90.00
#
_symmetry.space_group_name_H-M   'P 1'
#
loop_
_entity.id
_entity.type
_entity.pdbx_description
1 polymer ?
#
loop_
_entity_poly.entity_id
_entity_poly.type
_entity_poly.pdbx_seq_one_letter_code
_entity_poly.pdbx_strand_id
1 'polypeptide(L)'
;ITTRLVGSEMCIRDSFYTAMYHTMIAPTTYCDVNGEFRGHDNKIRKADRTNYSTFSCWDTYRALHPWFTIIQSDRVGDMVASMLSICDQQGKLPIWPLIGGETNQMPGYGSVPIVSDAVVKGIRGIDAQRALQCAVQTATLRGQAGIGYVLDREYIPADREFEATSKAMEYAVADWGIAAMAHKLGHKETERTFARRARYWKHYFDGDINFIRPKFDDGSWLTPYNPFQSVHGGTGYFAEGTGWQYTFFVPQDPYGLIEAMGGDEPFRAKIDSLFRVSGDMGPHASADISGLIGQYAHGNEPSHHVIYLYNYAGQQWKTAELVRYVQHHFYTDRPDGIIGNEDCGQMSAWHILSALGFYQVNPSCGVYSFGSPLFEKAVLNMPNGRKFMVITVNNSAKNSYIQSVELNGKPYLNSYIAYDDIVRGGTLKFVMGPQPNYDFGSAPEHRPYNETRQ
;
A
#
# COMPACT_ATOMS: atom_id res chain seq x y z
N ILE A 1 -4.18 -7.78 20.95
CA ILE A 1 -3.71 -8.98 20.21
C ILE A 1 -3.02 -9.90 21.18
N THR A 2 -3.36 -11.21 21.13
CA THR A 2 -2.66 -12.23 21.88
C THR A 2 -2.00 -13.18 20.88
N THR A 3 -0.68 -13.36 20.97
CA THR A 3 0.09 -14.22 20.08
C THR A 3 0.73 -15.37 20.86
N ARG A 4 0.85 -16.52 20.24
CA ARG A 4 1.64 -17.66 20.72
C ARG A 4 2.58 -18.08 19.58
N LEU A 5 3.86 -18.27 19.89
CA LEU A 5 4.98 -18.27 18.94
C LEU A 5 5.58 -19.64 18.64
N VAL A 6 6.33 -19.71 17.53
CA VAL A 6 7.18 -20.83 17.11
C VAL A 6 8.62 -20.32 16.89
N GLY A 7 9.62 -20.97 17.46
CA GLY A 7 11.03 -20.67 17.23
C GLY A 7 11.69 -19.85 18.32
N SER A 8 12.72 -19.06 18.04
CA SER A 8 13.40 -18.15 19.00
C SER A 8 12.42 -17.04 19.43
N GLU A 9 11.49 -17.45 20.25
CA GLU A 9 10.15 -16.89 20.44
C GLU A 9 10.15 -15.48 21.00
N MET A 10 11.20 -15.12 21.75
CA MET A 10 11.24 -13.85 22.45
C MET A 10 11.52 -12.69 21.50
N CYS A 11 12.45 -12.87 20.55
CA CYS A 11 12.84 -11.81 19.59
C CYS A 11 11.72 -11.45 18.62
N ILE A 12 11.07 -12.47 18.02
CA ILE A 12 9.93 -12.24 17.09
C ILE A 12 8.76 -11.55 17.81
N ARG A 13 8.51 -11.94 19.05
CA ARG A 13 7.47 -11.35 19.87
C ARG A 13 7.80 -9.91 20.22
N ASP A 14 9.03 -9.64 20.60
CA ASP A 14 9.52 -8.30 20.91
C ASP A 14 9.39 -7.38 19.70
N SER A 15 9.94 -7.75 18.55
CA SER A 15 9.82 -6.98 17.30
C SER A 15 8.36 -6.72 16.91
N PHE A 16 7.47 -7.71 17.07
CA PHE A 16 6.05 -7.56 16.75
C PHE A 16 5.34 -6.54 17.67
N TYR A 17 5.57 -6.59 18.99
CA TYR A 17 4.94 -5.65 19.91
C TYR A 17 5.58 -4.26 19.84
N THR A 18 6.87 -4.16 19.53
CA THR A 18 7.53 -2.90 19.21
C THR A 18 6.91 -2.29 17.93
N ALA A 19 6.70 -3.09 16.89
CA ALA A 19 5.98 -2.65 15.70
C ALA A 19 4.55 -2.18 16.03
N MET A 20 3.83 -2.90 16.89
CA MET A 20 2.52 -2.47 17.39
C MET A 20 2.58 -1.10 18.08
N TYR A 21 3.59 -0.85 18.89
CA TYR A 21 3.80 0.46 19.51
C TYR A 21 4.06 1.55 18.47
N HIS A 22 4.94 1.30 17.50
CA HIS A 22 5.23 2.27 16.43
C HIS A 22 3.98 2.65 15.62
N THR A 23 3.07 1.71 15.36
CA THR A 23 1.81 2.02 14.65
C THR A 23 0.88 2.95 15.44
N MET A 24 1.14 3.20 16.74
CA MET A 24 0.32 4.06 17.60
C MET A 24 0.93 5.46 17.83
N ILE A 25 2.10 5.76 17.24
CA ILE A 25 2.78 7.06 17.44
C ILE A 25 2.14 8.12 16.54
N ALA A 26 1.80 7.78 15.31
CA ALA A 26 1.12 8.65 14.34
C ALA A 26 -0.08 7.93 13.71
N PRO A 27 -1.13 8.67 13.30
CA PRO A 27 -1.34 10.10 13.46
C PRO A 27 -1.53 10.53 14.92
N THR A 28 -1.19 11.79 15.21
CA THR A 28 -1.25 12.35 16.56
C THR A 28 -2.59 13.07 16.81
N THR A 29 -3.09 13.02 18.03
CA THR A 29 -4.21 13.86 18.44
C THR A 29 -3.80 15.33 18.36
N TYR A 30 -4.60 16.14 17.65
CA TYR A 30 -4.36 17.55 17.42
C TYR A 30 -5.62 18.38 17.73
N CYS A 31 -6.01 18.38 18.98
CA CYS A 31 -7.02 19.25 19.55
C CYS A 31 -6.83 19.35 21.07
N ASP A 32 -7.28 20.43 21.64
CA ASP A 32 -7.34 20.62 23.09
C ASP A 32 -8.48 19.77 23.69
N VAL A 33 -8.52 19.69 25.03
CA VAL A 33 -9.53 18.91 25.76
C VAL A 33 -10.96 19.40 25.54
N ASN A 34 -11.13 20.67 25.14
CA ASN A 34 -12.43 21.28 24.78
C ASN A 34 -12.77 21.09 23.30
N GLY A 35 -11.93 20.39 22.52
CA GLY A 35 -12.05 20.13 21.09
C GLY A 35 -11.52 21.26 20.19
N GLU A 36 -10.92 22.32 20.74
CA GLU A 36 -10.36 23.41 19.92
C GLU A 36 -9.04 23.01 19.28
N PHE A 37 -8.82 23.48 18.04
CA PHE A 37 -7.57 23.31 17.31
C PHE A 37 -7.36 24.45 16.32
N ARG A 38 -6.12 24.70 15.91
CA ARG A 38 -5.79 25.63 14.85
C ARG A 38 -5.83 24.92 13.49
N GLY A 39 -6.71 25.37 12.60
CA GLY A 39 -6.82 24.85 11.25
C GLY A 39 -5.67 25.28 10.34
N HIS A 40 -5.58 24.65 9.16
CA HIS A 40 -4.60 24.98 8.09
C HIS A 40 -4.79 26.40 7.53
N ASP A 41 -5.96 27.00 7.73
CA ASP A 41 -6.25 28.41 7.40
C ASP A 41 -5.93 29.38 8.56
N ASN A 42 -5.21 28.91 9.59
CA ASN A 42 -4.84 29.63 10.82
C ASN A 42 -6.03 30.10 11.69
N LYS A 43 -7.23 29.60 11.45
CA LYS A 43 -8.39 29.91 12.31
C LYS A 43 -8.53 28.88 13.41
N ILE A 44 -8.98 29.35 14.59
CA ILE A 44 -9.37 28.45 15.67
C ILE A 44 -10.72 27.81 15.30
N ARG A 45 -10.76 26.49 15.38
CA ARG A 45 -11.91 25.65 15.06
C ARG A 45 -12.21 24.75 16.24
N LYS A 46 -13.39 24.18 16.26
CA LYS A 46 -13.82 23.21 17.27
C LYS A 46 -14.31 21.94 16.58
N ALA A 47 -13.70 20.82 16.92
CA ALA A 47 -14.15 19.51 16.48
C ALA A 47 -15.18 18.94 17.46
N ASP A 48 -16.14 18.20 16.94
CA ASP A 48 -17.14 17.41 17.69
C ASP A 48 -16.64 15.99 18.03
N ARG A 49 -15.45 15.66 17.57
CA ARG A 49 -14.75 14.39 17.73
C ARG A 49 -13.24 14.61 17.84
N THR A 50 -12.46 13.55 18.04
CA THR A 50 -10.99 13.69 18.08
C THR A 50 -10.48 14.18 16.73
N ASN A 51 -9.78 15.33 16.73
CA ASN A 51 -9.07 15.81 15.54
C ASN A 51 -7.64 15.29 15.54
N TYR A 52 -7.19 14.84 14.38
CA TYR A 52 -5.86 14.28 14.17
C TYR A 52 -5.01 15.11 13.21
N SER A 53 -3.70 15.01 13.35
CA SER A 53 -2.70 15.53 12.42
C SER A 53 -1.50 14.58 12.33
N THR A 54 -0.47 14.97 11.59
CA THR A 54 0.74 14.16 11.34
C THR A 54 0.38 12.89 10.56
N PHE A 55 -0.12 13.12 9.35
CA PHE A 55 -0.43 12.04 8.41
C PHE A 55 0.65 11.97 7.34
N SER A 56 1.51 10.96 7.40
CA SER A 56 2.42 10.61 6.31
C SER A 56 1.66 9.81 5.26
N CYS A 57 0.80 10.52 4.48
CA CYS A 57 -0.21 9.84 3.67
C CYS A 57 0.39 8.98 2.56
N TRP A 58 1.53 9.41 1.96
CA TRP A 58 2.22 8.66 0.90
C TRP A 58 2.67 7.27 1.37
N ASP A 59 3.11 7.18 2.61
CA ASP A 59 3.59 5.96 3.23
C ASP A 59 2.43 5.10 3.71
N THR A 60 1.58 5.67 4.55
CA THR A 60 0.68 4.95 5.45
C THR A 60 -0.57 4.38 4.79
N TYR A 61 -0.93 4.81 3.57
CA TYR A 61 -2.06 4.24 2.84
C TYR A 61 -1.84 2.76 2.47
N ARG A 62 -0.58 2.29 2.46
CA ARG A 62 -0.16 0.98 1.98
C ARG A 62 -0.37 -0.14 3.00
N ALA A 63 -0.12 0.13 4.28
CA ALA A 63 -0.30 -0.87 5.34
C ALA A 63 -0.93 -0.32 6.63
N LEU A 64 -0.50 0.87 7.12
CA LEU A 64 -0.94 1.37 8.42
C LEU A 64 -2.45 1.64 8.45
N HIS A 65 -2.98 2.41 7.51
CA HIS A 65 -4.41 2.69 7.46
C HIS A 65 -5.26 1.44 7.17
N PRO A 66 -4.88 0.53 6.24
CA PRO A 66 -5.49 -0.79 6.12
C PRO A 66 -5.51 -1.58 7.43
N TRP A 67 -4.42 -1.56 8.21
CA TRP A 67 -4.32 -2.17 9.52
C TRP A 67 -5.31 -1.54 10.52
N PHE A 68 -5.38 -0.22 10.57
CA PHE A 68 -6.32 0.49 11.43
C PHE A 68 -7.78 0.17 11.12
N THR A 69 -8.15 -0.07 9.87
CA THR A 69 -9.52 -0.49 9.54
C THR A 69 -9.93 -1.80 10.22
N ILE A 70 -8.96 -2.64 10.58
CA ILE A 70 -9.20 -3.91 11.27
C ILE A 70 -9.25 -3.70 12.79
N ILE A 71 -8.24 -3.04 13.39
CA ILE A 71 -8.06 -3.01 14.85
C ILE A 71 -8.52 -1.73 15.53
N GLN A 72 -8.69 -0.64 14.79
CA GLN A 72 -9.09 0.69 15.30
C GLN A 72 -10.19 1.32 14.44
N SER A 73 -11.09 0.50 13.90
CA SER A 73 -12.17 0.96 13.01
C SER A 73 -13.07 2.03 13.66
N ASP A 74 -13.13 2.09 14.98
CA ASP A 74 -13.81 3.13 15.75
C ASP A 74 -13.12 4.50 15.68
N ARG A 75 -11.80 4.54 15.42
CA ARG A 75 -11.02 5.79 15.32
C ARG A 75 -10.79 6.24 13.88
N VAL A 76 -10.83 5.31 12.93
CA VAL A 76 -10.60 5.63 11.50
C VAL A 76 -11.60 6.67 11.00
N GLY A 77 -12.86 6.64 11.48
CA GLY A 77 -13.86 7.65 11.15
C GLY A 77 -13.44 9.07 11.53
N ASP A 78 -12.81 9.25 12.70
CA ASP A 78 -12.31 10.53 13.17
C ASP A 78 -11.06 10.98 12.40
N MET A 79 -10.17 10.05 12.04
CA MET A 79 -9.00 10.34 11.19
C MET A 79 -9.44 10.84 9.82
N VAL A 80 -10.40 10.16 9.18
CA VAL A 80 -10.95 10.59 7.89
C VAL A 80 -11.69 11.92 8.02
N ALA A 81 -12.46 12.13 9.08
CA ALA A 81 -13.12 13.42 9.32
C ALA A 81 -12.11 14.57 9.48
N SER A 82 -10.95 14.33 10.09
CA SER A 82 -9.86 15.31 10.16
C SER A 82 -9.32 15.64 8.77
N MET A 83 -9.12 14.64 7.89
CA MET A 83 -8.70 14.86 6.50
C MET A 83 -9.75 15.64 5.70
N LEU A 84 -11.04 15.37 5.90
CA LEU A 84 -12.14 16.12 5.26
C LEU A 84 -12.19 17.57 5.77
N SER A 85 -11.97 17.78 7.07
CA SER A 85 -11.86 19.13 7.66
C SER A 85 -10.70 19.92 7.03
N ILE A 86 -9.54 19.27 6.81
CA ILE A 86 -8.41 19.89 6.11
C ILE A 86 -8.81 20.23 4.66
N CYS A 87 -9.52 19.36 3.97
CA CYS A 87 -10.05 19.62 2.63
C CYS A 87 -10.92 20.89 2.60
N ASP A 88 -11.80 21.08 3.58
CA ASP A 88 -12.64 22.28 3.70
C ASP A 88 -11.83 23.56 3.93
N GLN A 89 -10.65 23.45 4.52
CA GLN A 89 -9.80 24.58 4.88
C GLN A 89 -8.89 25.00 3.73
N GLN A 90 -8.37 24.06 2.94
CA GLN A 90 -7.34 24.33 1.92
C GLN A 90 -7.77 23.98 0.48
N GLY A 91 -9.01 23.46 0.29
CA GLY A 91 -9.53 23.12 -1.03
C GLY A 91 -9.04 21.78 -1.60
N LYS A 92 -8.33 20.97 -0.81
CA LYS A 92 -7.86 19.61 -1.18
C LYS A 92 -7.68 18.76 0.06
N LEU A 93 -7.73 17.46 -0.09
CA LEU A 93 -7.31 16.52 0.94
C LEU A 93 -5.82 16.70 1.28
N PRO A 94 -5.39 16.37 2.50
CA PRO A 94 -3.98 16.53 2.89
C PRO A 94 -3.06 15.64 2.06
N ILE A 95 -1.81 16.08 1.89
CA ILE A 95 -0.72 15.30 1.30
C ILE A 95 0.20 14.81 2.41
N TRP A 96 0.77 15.74 3.17
CA TRP A 96 1.59 15.46 4.34
C TRP A 96 1.41 16.56 5.41
N PRO A 97 0.28 16.57 6.12
CA PRO A 97 0.01 17.59 7.12
C PRO A 97 0.86 17.32 8.38
N LEU A 98 1.57 18.35 8.81
CA LEU A 98 2.32 18.34 10.06
C LEU A 98 1.74 19.38 11.01
N ILE A 99 1.19 18.93 12.14
CA ILE A 99 0.50 19.80 13.12
C ILE A 99 -0.61 20.59 12.39
N GLY A 100 -0.59 21.91 12.39
CA GLY A 100 -1.60 22.76 11.75
C GLY A 100 -1.21 23.28 10.37
N GLY A 101 -0.34 22.62 9.64
CA GLY A 101 0.15 23.04 8.31
C GLY A 101 0.31 21.89 7.32
N GLU A 102 0.10 22.20 6.04
CA GLU A 102 0.37 21.28 4.93
C GLU A 102 1.80 21.46 4.42
N THR A 103 2.57 20.39 4.32
CA THR A 103 3.95 20.44 3.82
C THR A 103 4.06 20.15 2.33
N ASN A 104 3.06 19.48 1.74
CA ASN A 104 3.07 18.99 0.37
C ASN A 104 4.27 18.08 0.04
N GLN A 105 4.85 17.42 1.02
CA GLN A 105 5.95 16.50 0.82
C GLN A 105 5.45 15.21 0.18
N MET A 106 6.31 14.56 -0.58
CA MET A 106 6.10 13.30 -1.29
C MET A 106 5.12 13.38 -2.47
N PRO A 107 5.25 12.48 -3.47
CA PRO A 107 4.42 12.49 -4.66
C PRO A 107 3.01 11.96 -4.39
N GLY A 108 2.08 12.39 -5.22
CA GLY A 108 0.72 11.87 -5.18
C GLY A 108 -0.22 12.65 -4.25
N TYR A 109 -1.39 12.09 -4.03
CA TYR A 109 -2.38 12.51 -3.04
C TYR A 109 -2.80 11.31 -2.19
N GLY A 110 -1.84 10.82 -1.39
CA GLY A 110 -1.93 9.58 -0.61
C GLY A 110 -3.11 9.50 0.36
N SER A 111 -3.69 10.62 0.75
CA SER A 111 -4.91 10.65 1.55
C SER A 111 -6.14 10.11 0.79
N VAL A 112 -6.17 10.19 -0.54
CA VAL A 112 -7.29 9.65 -1.34
C VAL A 112 -7.44 8.13 -1.18
N PRO A 113 -6.39 7.30 -1.35
CA PRO A 113 -6.50 5.87 -1.05
C PRO A 113 -6.87 5.58 0.40
N ILE A 114 -6.42 6.37 1.40
CA ILE A 114 -6.82 6.20 2.80
C ILE A 114 -8.33 6.39 2.96
N VAL A 115 -8.84 7.51 2.46
CA VAL A 115 -10.26 7.87 2.57
C VAL A 115 -11.13 6.88 1.80
N SER A 116 -10.74 6.53 0.58
CA SER A 116 -11.50 5.61 -0.27
C SER A 116 -11.52 4.19 0.30
N ASP A 117 -10.40 3.69 0.83
CA ASP A 117 -10.34 2.37 1.48
C ASP A 117 -11.29 2.30 2.68
N ALA A 118 -11.31 3.35 3.51
CA ALA A 118 -12.21 3.43 4.66
C ALA A 118 -13.70 3.46 4.23
N VAL A 119 -14.04 4.21 3.18
CA VAL A 119 -15.42 4.26 2.65
C VAL A 119 -15.81 2.91 2.03
N VAL A 120 -14.95 2.31 1.21
CA VAL A 120 -15.21 1.03 0.56
C VAL A 120 -15.39 -0.09 1.60
N LYS A 121 -14.63 -0.10 2.66
CA LYS A 121 -14.75 -1.03 3.79
C LYS A 121 -15.94 -0.75 4.70
N GLY A 122 -16.67 0.34 4.50
CA GLY A 122 -17.86 0.66 5.28
C GLY A 122 -17.57 1.14 6.70
N ILE A 123 -16.44 1.78 6.93
CA ILE A 123 -16.09 2.36 8.23
C ILE A 123 -17.15 3.41 8.62
N ARG A 124 -17.59 3.33 9.87
CA ARG A 124 -18.65 4.22 10.40
C ARG A 124 -18.11 5.62 10.68
N GLY A 125 -19.02 6.60 10.69
CA GLY A 125 -18.71 7.99 11.05
C GLY A 125 -18.09 8.82 9.92
N ILE A 126 -18.05 8.29 8.70
CA ILE A 126 -17.56 9.00 7.51
C ILE A 126 -18.73 9.52 6.68
N ASP A 127 -18.70 10.80 6.33
CA ASP A 127 -19.54 11.35 5.27
C ASP A 127 -18.97 10.92 3.91
N ALA A 128 -19.47 9.83 3.38
CA ALA A 128 -18.94 9.21 2.16
C ALA A 128 -19.17 10.07 0.90
N GLN A 129 -20.26 10.86 0.85
CA GLN A 129 -20.51 11.78 -0.26
C GLN A 129 -19.51 12.93 -0.23
N ARG A 130 -19.27 13.50 0.94
CA ARG A 130 -18.25 14.54 1.13
C ARG A 130 -16.85 14.01 0.86
N ALA A 131 -16.54 12.78 1.26
CA ALA A 131 -15.29 12.10 0.98
C ALA A 131 -15.05 12.00 -0.53
N LEU A 132 -16.05 11.56 -1.31
CA LEU A 132 -15.94 11.50 -2.77
C LEU A 132 -15.74 12.89 -3.39
N GLN A 133 -16.48 13.90 -2.93
CA GLN A 133 -16.32 15.28 -3.41
C GLN A 133 -14.91 15.81 -3.16
N CYS A 134 -14.37 15.66 -1.94
CA CYS A 134 -13.01 16.08 -1.60
C CYS A 134 -11.95 15.34 -2.43
N ALA A 135 -12.11 14.03 -2.65
CA ALA A 135 -11.20 13.24 -3.45
C ALA A 135 -11.18 13.69 -4.92
N VAL A 136 -12.35 13.91 -5.54
CA VAL A 136 -12.47 14.44 -6.90
C VAL A 136 -11.88 15.84 -6.99
N GLN A 137 -12.19 16.72 -6.03
CA GLN A 137 -11.65 18.09 -5.97
C GLN A 137 -10.11 18.07 -5.91
N THR A 138 -9.53 17.20 -5.08
CA THR A 138 -8.08 17.02 -4.96
C THR A 138 -7.48 16.56 -6.29
N ALA A 139 -8.06 15.53 -6.91
CA ALA A 139 -7.56 14.93 -8.15
C ALA A 139 -7.79 15.79 -9.41
N THR A 140 -8.49 16.93 -9.29
CA THR A 140 -8.75 17.87 -10.40
C THR A 140 -8.19 19.27 -10.17
N LEU A 141 -7.42 19.47 -9.11
CA LEU A 141 -6.81 20.77 -8.77
C LEU A 141 -5.62 21.07 -9.67
N ARG A 142 -5.87 21.76 -10.79
CA ARG A 142 -4.89 22.02 -11.89
C ARG A 142 -3.56 22.62 -11.44
N GLY A 143 -3.53 23.42 -10.41
CA GLY A 143 -2.32 24.06 -9.88
C GLY A 143 -1.44 23.16 -9.02
N GLN A 144 -1.84 21.92 -8.78
CA GLN A 144 -1.13 20.97 -7.91
C GLN A 144 -0.25 20.03 -8.75
N ALA A 145 1.07 20.05 -8.54
CA ALA A 145 2.07 19.01 -8.87
C ALA A 145 1.77 18.19 -10.16
N GLY A 146 1.63 18.83 -11.31
CA GLY A 146 1.43 18.16 -12.60
C GLY A 146 0.00 17.69 -12.91
N ILE A 147 -0.99 17.86 -12.02
CA ILE A 147 -2.40 17.45 -12.27
C ILE A 147 -2.95 18.10 -13.54
N GLY A 148 -2.61 19.35 -13.84
CA GLY A 148 -3.02 20.00 -15.07
C GLY A 148 -2.64 19.21 -16.33
N TYR A 149 -1.45 18.62 -16.36
CA TYR A 149 -1.00 17.75 -17.46
C TYR A 149 -1.78 16.44 -17.52
N VAL A 150 -2.06 15.82 -16.37
CA VAL A 150 -2.91 14.60 -16.32
C VAL A 150 -4.27 14.85 -16.94
N LEU A 151 -4.87 16.01 -16.66
CA LEU A 151 -6.19 16.39 -17.19
C LEU A 151 -6.19 16.68 -18.68
N ASP A 152 -5.11 17.25 -19.20
CA ASP A 152 -5.02 17.72 -20.60
C ASP A 152 -4.37 16.71 -21.54
N ARG A 153 -3.46 15.83 -21.02
CA ARG A 153 -2.59 14.96 -21.83
C ARG A 153 -2.59 13.50 -21.39
N GLU A 154 -3.25 13.18 -20.29
CA GLU A 154 -3.30 11.84 -19.68
C GLU A 154 -1.94 11.36 -19.12
N TYR A 155 -0.90 12.20 -19.13
CA TYR A 155 0.40 11.96 -18.51
C TYR A 155 1.07 13.27 -18.08
N ILE A 156 2.07 13.18 -17.21
CA ILE A 156 2.89 14.32 -16.76
C ILE A 156 4.22 14.27 -17.53
N PRO A 157 4.56 15.29 -18.34
CA PRO A 157 5.82 15.33 -19.06
C PRO A 157 7.01 15.46 -18.10
N ALA A 158 8.03 14.63 -18.32
CA ALA A 158 9.20 14.53 -17.46
C ALA A 158 10.15 15.74 -17.57
N ASP A 159 10.01 16.57 -18.61
CA ASP A 159 10.72 17.83 -18.80
C ASP A 159 9.94 19.06 -18.29
N ARG A 160 8.75 18.86 -17.73
CA ARG A 160 7.87 19.92 -17.21
C ARG A 160 7.62 19.85 -15.71
N GLU A 161 7.83 18.69 -15.12
CA GLU A 161 7.58 18.45 -13.70
C GLU A 161 8.68 17.53 -13.17
N PHE A 162 9.23 17.83 -12.00
CA PHE A 162 10.16 16.90 -11.35
C PHE A 162 9.40 15.71 -10.76
N GLU A 163 10.05 14.54 -10.68
CA GLU A 163 9.41 13.28 -10.25
C GLU A 163 8.11 12.95 -11.00
N ALA A 164 8.00 13.43 -12.23
CA ALA A 164 6.79 13.35 -13.05
C ALA A 164 6.22 11.93 -13.13
N THR A 165 7.12 10.95 -13.32
CA THR A 165 6.70 9.54 -13.46
C THR A 165 6.14 9.01 -12.14
N SER A 166 6.82 9.23 -11.02
CA SER A 166 6.31 8.82 -9.70
C SER A 166 4.98 9.47 -9.36
N LYS A 167 4.84 10.79 -9.59
CA LYS A 167 3.58 11.51 -9.37
C LYS A 167 2.43 10.90 -10.16
N ALA A 168 2.66 10.61 -11.44
CA ALA A 168 1.64 10.04 -12.30
C ALA A 168 1.26 8.61 -11.89
N MET A 169 2.22 7.79 -11.47
CA MET A 169 1.96 6.44 -10.97
C MET A 169 1.15 6.47 -9.67
N GLU A 170 1.49 7.34 -8.73
CA GLU A 170 0.73 7.55 -7.48
C GLU A 170 -0.68 8.09 -7.76
N TYR A 171 -0.83 8.99 -8.72
CA TYR A 171 -2.16 9.47 -9.12
C TYR A 171 -3.01 8.34 -9.69
N ALA A 172 -2.45 7.42 -10.47
CA ALA A 172 -3.19 6.28 -11.00
C ALA A 172 -3.71 5.35 -9.88
N VAL A 173 -2.92 5.13 -8.83
CA VAL A 173 -3.35 4.37 -7.64
C VAL A 173 -4.51 5.07 -6.92
N ALA A 174 -4.36 6.37 -6.68
CA ALA A 174 -5.37 7.15 -5.98
C ALA A 174 -6.66 7.31 -6.80
N ASP A 175 -6.55 7.49 -8.11
CA ASP A 175 -7.69 7.56 -9.03
C ASP A 175 -8.50 6.25 -9.05
N TRP A 176 -7.84 5.09 -8.90
CA TRP A 176 -8.54 3.84 -8.66
C TRP A 176 -9.40 3.90 -7.38
N GLY A 177 -8.85 4.44 -6.30
CA GLY A 177 -9.60 4.62 -5.06
C GLY A 177 -10.86 5.49 -5.24
N ILE A 178 -10.76 6.57 -6.04
CA ILE A 178 -11.94 7.40 -6.39
C ILE A 178 -12.96 6.59 -7.18
N ALA A 179 -12.52 5.79 -8.16
CA ALA A 179 -13.40 4.95 -8.96
C ALA A 179 -14.13 3.92 -8.09
N ALA A 180 -13.42 3.25 -7.18
CA ALA A 180 -13.99 2.27 -6.25
C ALA A 180 -15.01 2.90 -5.30
N MET A 181 -14.71 4.08 -4.75
CA MET A 181 -15.63 4.83 -3.90
C MET A 181 -16.86 5.31 -4.68
N ALA A 182 -16.67 5.82 -5.90
CA ALA A 182 -17.76 6.24 -6.80
C ALA A 182 -18.68 5.07 -7.17
N HIS A 183 -18.11 3.90 -7.45
CA HIS A 183 -18.85 2.65 -7.69
C HIS A 183 -19.76 2.34 -6.50
N LYS A 184 -19.21 2.28 -5.30
CA LYS A 184 -19.95 1.99 -4.06
C LYS A 184 -21.09 2.97 -3.81
N LEU A 185 -20.92 4.25 -4.18
CA LEU A 185 -21.91 5.32 -3.99
C LEU A 185 -22.85 5.49 -5.19
N GLY A 186 -22.67 4.72 -6.27
CA GLY A 186 -23.54 4.77 -7.45
C GLY A 186 -23.28 5.92 -8.42
N HIS A 187 -22.13 6.62 -8.31
CA HIS A 187 -21.74 7.74 -9.18
C HIS A 187 -21.06 7.25 -10.48
N LYS A 188 -21.85 6.74 -11.42
CA LYS A 188 -21.37 6.04 -12.65
C LYS A 188 -20.45 6.86 -13.56
N GLU A 189 -20.67 8.17 -13.68
CA GLU A 189 -19.80 9.03 -14.51
C GLU A 189 -18.44 9.21 -13.88
N THR A 190 -18.42 9.51 -12.56
CA THR A 190 -17.17 9.62 -11.78
C THR A 190 -16.41 8.30 -11.80
N GLU A 191 -17.09 7.17 -11.59
CA GLU A 191 -16.51 5.82 -11.67
C GLU A 191 -15.79 5.61 -13.01
N ARG A 192 -16.48 5.85 -14.14
CA ARG A 192 -15.89 5.66 -15.49
C ARG A 192 -14.70 6.57 -15.74
N THR A 193 -14.79 7.83 -15.32
CA THR A 193 -13.72 8.80 -15.50
C THR A 193 -12.46 8.38 -14.77
N PHE A 194 -12.58 8.03 -13.49
CA PHE A 194 -11.44 7.70 -12.66
C PHE A 194 -10.93 6.28 -12.88
N ALA A 195 -11.77 5.32 -13.26
CA ALA A 195 -11.32 3.99 -13.71
C ALA A 195 -10.46 4.07 -14.99
N ARG A 196 -10.76 5.02 -15.91
CA ARG A 196 -9.89 5.31 -17.05
C ARG A 196 -8.56 5.92 -16.60
N ARG A 197 -8.59 6.92 -15.72
CA ARG A 197 -7.39 7.59 -15.21
C ARG A 197 -6.48 6.64 -14.42
N ALA A 198 -7.04 5.69 -13.69
CA ALA A 198 -6.29 4.64 -12.99
C ALA A 198 -5.43 3.78 -13.94
N ARG A 199 -5.72 3.79 -15.24
CA ARG A 199 -4.95 3.10 -16.30
C ARG A 199 -3.94 3.98 -17.00
N TYR A 200 -3.77 5.25 -16.62
CA TYR A 200 -2.82 6.17 -17.27
C TYR A 200 -1.35 5.79 -17.04
N TRP A 201 -1.06 4.87 -16.10
CA TRP A 201 0.25 4.25 -16.00
C TRP A 201 0.72 3.62 -17.33
N LYS A 202 -0.21 3.19 -18.21
CA LYS A 202 0.09 2.61 -19.52
C LYS A 202 0.80 3.60 -20.47
N HIS A 203 0.64 4.91 -20.27
CA HIS A 203 1.37 5.94 -21.05
C HIS A 203 2.87 5.96 -20.77
N TYR A 204 3.29 5.36 -19.64
CA TYR A 204 4.69 5.26 -19.23
C TYR A 204 5.29 3.88 -19.45
N PHE A 205 4.47 2.88 -19.77
CA PHE A 205 4.96 1.54 -20.01
C PHE A 205 5.51 1.41 -21.44
N ASP A 206 6.83 1.22 -21.53
CA ASP A 206 7.53 0.96 -22.79
C ASP A 206 7.64 -0.56 -22.97
N GLY A 207 6.78 -1.12 -23.84
CA GLY A 207 6.70 -2.55 -24.12
C GLY A 207 7.94 -3.13 -24.83
N ASP A 208 8.74 -2.29 -25.51
CA ASP A 208 9.95 -2.76 -26.19
C ASP A 208 11.04 -3.17 -25.21
N ILE A 209 11.04 -2.55 -24.03
CA ILE A 209 12.04 -2.80 -22.96
C ILE A 209 11.41 -3.37 -21.67
N ASN A 210 10.08 -3.44 -21.61
CA ASN A 210 9.32 -3.89 -20.42
C ASN A 210 9.66 -3.09 -19.14
N PHE A 211 9.60 -1.74 -19.23
CA PHE A 211 9.81 -0.83 -18.12
C PHE A 211 8.83 0.34 -18.13
N ILE A 212 8.53 0.85 -16.94
CA ILE A 212 8.02 2.21 -16.80
C ILE A 212 9.17 3.17 -17.14
N ARG A 213 8.95 4.05 -18.12
CA ARG A 213 9.94 4.96 -18.67
C ARG A 213 9.42 6.39 -18.70
N PRO A 214 10.23 7.39 -18.28
CA PRO A 214 9.85 8.80 -18.36
C PRO A 214 9.56 9.23 -19.80
N LYS A 215 8.55 10.07 -19.97
CA LYS A 215 8.08 10.58 -21.27
C LYS A 215 8.07 12.10 -21.28
N PHE A 216 8.57 12.70 -22.36
CA PHE A 216 8.69 14.15 -22.54
C PHE A 216 7.41 14.78 -23.12
N ASP A 217 7.36 16.12 -23.15
CA ASP A 217 6.21 16.90 -23.61
C ASP A 217 5.87 16.68 -25.10
N ASP A 218 6.87 16.39 -25.90
CA ASP A 218 6.72 16.04 -27.33
C ASP A 218 6.29 14.58 -27.58
N GLY A 219 6.10 13.81 -26.50
CA GLY A 219 5.73 12.40 -26.55
C GLY A 219 6.90 11.42 -26.71
N SER A 220 8.14 11.91 -26.82
CA SER A 220 9.31 11.05 -26.90
C SER A 220 9.69 10.45 -25.54
N TRP A 221 10.35 9.29 -25.58
CA TRP A 221 10.88 8.63 -24.40
C TRP A 221 12.22 9.25 -23.97
N LEU A 222 12.46 9.30 -22.66
CA LEU A 222 13.79 9.60 -22.11
C LEU A 222 14.85 8.68 -22.75
N THR A 223 15.82 9.24 -23.47
CA THR A 223 16.87 8.49 -24.17
C THR A 223 18.22 9.20 -24.00
N PRO A 224 19.30 8.53 -23.57
CA PRO A 224 19.33 7.12 -23.12
C PRO A 224 18.57 6.88 -21.81
N TYR A 225 18.04 5.67 -21.61
CA TYR A 225 17.36 5.28 -20.37
C TYR A 225 18.16 4.25 -19.59
N ASN A 226 18.49 4.56 -18.36
CA ASN A 226 19.12 3.63 -17.41
C ASN A 226 18.13 3.33 -16.27
N PRO A 227 17.53 2.12 -16.22
CA PRO A 227 16.54 1.77 -15.21
C PRO A 227 17.10 1.61 -13.78
N PHE A 228 18.42 1.65 -13.61
CA PHE A 228 19.05 1.63 -12.29
C PHE A 228 19.24 3.03 -11.71
N GLN A 229 19.19 4.07 -12.54
CA GLN A 229 19.49 5.42 -12.09
C GLN A 229 18.43 5.97 -11.15
N SER A 230 18.88 6.51 -10.02
CA SER A 230 18.11 7.34 -9.10
C SER A 230 18.75 8.70 -8.96
N VAL A 231 17.92 9.75 -8.90
CA VAL A 231 18.36 11.12 -8.61
C VAL A 231 17.42 11.69 -7.57
N HIS A 232 17.93 11.94 -6.38
CA HIS A 232 17.15 12.57 -5.31
C HIS A 232 17.03 14.07 -5.55
N GLY A 233 15.81 14.62 -5.52
CA GLY A 233 15.52 16.04 -5.70
C GLY A 233 15.54 16.52 -7.15
N GLY A 234 15.28 17.77 -7.33
CA GLY A 234 15.17 18.72 -8.45
C GLY A 234 15.13 18.27 -9.91
N THR A 235 15.83 17.22 -10.32
CA THR A 235 15.87 16.74 -11.71
C THR A 235 15.52 15.26 -11.84
N GLY A 236 15.14 14.61 -10.72
CA GLY A 236 14.76 13.20 -10.70
C GLY A 236 13.42 12.94 -11.39
N TYR A 237 13.30 11.81 -12.04
CA TYR A 237 12.05 11.34 -12.66
C TYR A 237 11.23 10.45 -11.73
N PHE A 238 11.92 9.84 -10.74
CA PHE A 238 11.36 8.93 -9.77
C PHE A 238 11.65 9.45 -8.35
N ALA A 239 10.62 9.55 -7.53
CA ALA A 239 10.78 9.87 -6.12
C ALA A 239 11.36 8.65 -5.40
N GLU A 240 12.50 8.83 -4.74
CA GLU A 240 13.13 7.82 -3.90
C GLU A 240 13.13 6.41 -4.50
N GLY A 241 13.42 6.32 -5.80
CA GLY A 241 13.33 5.06 -6.52
C GLY A 241 14.07 5.08 -7.85
N THR A 242 13.99 3.96 -8.53
CA THR A 242 14.54 3.71 -9.86
C THR A 242 13.46 3.17 -10.80
N GLY A 243 13.78 3.06 -12.08
CA GLY A 243 12.89 2.41 -13.04
C GLY A 243 12.56 0.96 -12.69
N TRP A 244 13.44 0.26 -11.96
CA TRP A 244 13.17 -1.10 -11.50
C TRP A 244 12.03 -1.16 -10.50
N GLN A 245 12.02 -0.33 -9.45
CA GLN A 245 10.95 -0.33 -8.45
C GLN A 245 9.63 0.16 -9.06
N TYR A 246 9.66 1.28 -9.80
CA TYR A 246 8.45 1.88 -10.37
C TYR A 246 7.83 1.07 -11.51
N THR A 247 8.59 0.16 -12.16
CA THR A 247 7.99 -0.75 -13.15
C THR A 247 6.94 -1.70 -12.54
N PHE A 248 7.09 -2.05 -11.27
CA PHE A 248 6.13 -2.88 -10.55
C PHE A 248 5.14 -2.07 -9.71
N PHE A 249 5.26 -0.74 -9.72
CA PHE A 249 4.37 0.13 -8.94
C PHE A 249 3.02 0.35 -9.65
N VAL A 250 2.26 -0.74 -9.82
CA VAL A 250 0.91 -0.77 -10.39
C VAL A 250 -0.01 -1.63 -9.51
N PRO A 251 -0.12 -1.33 -8.18
CA PRO A 251 -0.91 -2.15 -7.27
C PRO A 251 -2.41 -2.15 -7.58
N GLN A 252 -2.91 -1.12 -8.26
CA GLN A 252 -4.31 -0.99 -8.65
C GLN A 252 -4.69 -1.81 -9.90
N ASP A 253 -3.71 -2.24 -10.71
CA ASP A 253 -3.96 -2.96 -11.97
C ASP A 253 -2.89 -4.06 -12.21
N PRO A 254 -2.66 -5.01 -11.26
CA PRO A 254 -1.65 -6.04 -11.43
C PRO A 254 -1.87 -6.92 -12.67
N TYR A 255 -3.12 -7.24 -12.99
CA TYR A 255 -3.44 -8.03 -14.18
C TYR A 255 -3.18 -7.26 -15.48
N GLY A 256 -3.46 -5.94 -15.50
CA GLY A 256 -3.08 -5.10 -16.63
C GLY A 256 -1.58 -5.03 -16.86
N LEU A 257 -0.78 -5.04 -15.75
CA LEU A 257 0.67 -5.09 -15.83
C LEU A 257 1.18 -6.45 -16.33
N ILE A 258 0.59 -7.56 -15.85
CA ILE A 258 0.88 -8.92 -16.32
C ILE A 258 0.59 -9.03 -17.82
N GLU A 259 -0.56 -8.53 -18.27
CA GLU A 259 -0.95 -8.50 -19.68
C GLU A 259 0.02 -7.67 -20.52
N ALA A 260 0.36 -6.45 -20.07
CA ALA A 260 1.27 -5.55 -20.78
C ALA A 260 2.67 -6.15 -20.95
N MET A 261 3.13 -6.97 -20.01
CA MET A 261 4.40 -7.70 -20.09
C MET A 261 4.32 -8.98 -20.94
N GLY A 262 3.14 -9.35 -21.47
CA GLY A 262 2.96 -10.52 -22.33
C GLY A 262 2.44 -11.77 -21.62
N GLY A 263 1.88 -11.62 -20.40
CA GLY A 263 1.27 -12.70 -19.63
C GLY A 263 2.11 -13.19 -18.46
N ASP A 264 1.63 -14.26 -17.82
CA ASP A 264 2.21 -14.78 -16.56
C ASP A 264 3.71 -15.09 -16.64
N GLU A 265 4.16 -15.80 -17.68
CA GLU A 265 5.57 -16.24 -17.77
C GLU A 265 6.57 -15.09 -17.98
N PRO A 266 6.35 -14.14 -18.94
CA PRO A 266 7.21 -12.97 -19.06
C PRO A 266 7.20 -12.09 -17.80
N PHE A 267 6.03 -11.92 -17.17
CA PHE A 267 5.93 -11.19 -15.90
C PHE A 267 6.73 -11.86 -14.78
N ARG A 268 6.61 -13.20 -14.61
CA ARG A 268 7.37 -13.98 -13.63
C ARG A 268 8.88 -13.84 -13.85
N ALA A 269 9.33 -13.92 -15.09
CA ALA A 269 10.74 -13.75 -15.45
C ALA A 269 11.24 -12.33 -15.12
N LYS A 270 10.40 -11.30 -15.38
CA LYS A 270 10.75 -9.90 -15.11
C LYS A 270 10.82 -9.60 -13.62
N ILE A 271 9.83 -10.05 -12.83
CA ILE A 271 9.85 -9.85 -11.37
C ILE A 271 10.95 -10.68 -10.70
N ASP A 272 11.25 -11.89 -11.18
CA ASP A 272 12.40 -12.66 -10.72
C ASP A 272 13.72 -11.92 -10.97
N SER A 273 13.81 -11.17 -12.08
CA SER A 273 14.98 -10.35 -12.37
C SER A 273 15.14 -9.22 -11.37
N LEU A 274 14.06 -8.56 -10.95
CA LEU A 274 14.09 -7.51 -9.91
C LEU A 274 14.86 -7.97 -8.66
N PHE A 275 14.64 -9.20 -8.21
CA PHE A 275 15.26 -9.75 -6.99
C PHE A 275 16.70 -10.26 -7.20
N ARG A 276 17.26 -10.18 -8.42
CA ARG A 276 18.59 -10.73 -8.75
C ARG A 276 19.56 -9.71 -9.32
N VAL A 277 19.04 -8.70 -10.05
CA VAL A 277 19.90 -7.75 -10.75
C VAL A 277 20.55 -6.78 -9.78
N SER A 278 21.77 -6.39 -10.08
CA SER A 278 22.46 -5.30 -9.40
C SER A 278 22.93 -4.28 -10.41
N GLY A 279 23.01 -3.03 -10.01
CA GLY A 279 23.47 -1.93 -10.88
C GLY A 279 23.77 -0.69 -10.06
N ASP A 280 24.54 0.22 -10.65
CA ASP A 280 24.88 1.49 -10.06
C ASP A 280 23.70 2.47 -10.18
N MET A 281 23.23 2.96 -9.05
CA MET A 281 22.14 3.95 -8.99
C MET A 281 22.63 5.38 -9.21
N GLY A 282 23.94 5.59 -9.28
CA GLY A 282 24.57 6.88 -9.48
C GLY A 282 24.85 7.66 -8.18
N PRO A 283 25.66 8.73 -8.28
CA PRO A 283 26.16 9.47 -7.12
C PRO A 283 25.09 10.31 -6.39
N HIS A 284 23.94 10.48 -6.98
CA HIS A 284 22.82 11.27 -6.43
C HIS A 284 21.62 10.39 -6.07
N ALA A 285 21.84 9.08 -5.90
CA ALA A 285 20.79 8.17 -5.50
C ALA A 285 20.19 8.55 -4.14
N SER A 286 18.88 8.34 -3.97
CA SER A 286 18.23 8.53 -2.68
C SER A 286 18.77 7.52 -1.66
N ALA A 287 19.07 8.00 -0.45
CA ALA A 287 19.46 7.15 0.68
C ALA A 287 18.30 6.25 1.15
N ASP A 288 17.06 6.62 0.81
CA ASP A 288 15.84 5.86 1.18
C ASP A 288 15.74 4.53 0.42
N ILE A 289 16.45 4.38 -0.72
CA ILE A 289 16.52 3.11 -1.44
C ILE A 289 17.43 2.16 -0.66
N SER A 290 16.88 1.49 0.33
CA SER A 290 17.57 0.64 1.28
C SER A 290 16.90 -0.74 1.40
N GLY A 291 17.52 -1.69 2.13
CA GLY A 291 17.00 -3.05 2.27
C GLY A 291 16.90 -3.79 0.96
N LEU A 292 17.95 -3.74 0.15
CA LEU A 292 17.96 -4.26 -1.20
C LEU A 292 18.04 -5.78 -1.25
N ILE A 293 17.16 -6.38 -2.07
CA ILE A 293 17.27 -7.75 -2.60
C ILE A 293 17.27 -7.60 -4.12
N GLY A 294 18.41 -7.62 -4.76
CA GLY A 294 18.54 -7.13 -6.14
C GLY A 294 18.20 -5.66 -6.23
N GLN A 295 17.14 -5.33 -6.99
CA GLN A 295 16.58 -3.98 -7.06
C GLN A 295 15.25 -3.84 -6.31
N TYR A 296 14.77 -4.85 -5.62
CA TYR A 296 13.69 -4.71 -4.65
C TYR A 296 14.23 -3.96 -3.43
N ALA A 297 13.65 -2.83 -3.10
CA ALA A 297 14.07 -1.95 -2.00
C ALA A 297 13.03 -1.99 -0.88
N HIS A 298 13.18 -2.89 0.10
CA HIS A 298 12.18 -3.03 1.17
C HIS A 298 12.08 -1.80 2.05
N GLY A 299 13.18 -1.08 2.23
CA GLY A 299 13.24 0.11 3.07
C GLY A 299 12.51 1.33 2.49
N ASN A 300 11.84 1.20 1.34
CA ASN A 300 11.05 2.29 0.76
C ASN A 300 9.72 1.83 0.17
N GLU A 301 8.72 2.69 0.22
CA GLU A 301 7.30 2.44 0.02
C GLU A 301 6.92 1.88 -1.36
N PRO A 302 7.51 2.34 -2.49
CA PRO A 302 7.15 1.82 -3.81
C PRO A 302 7.32 0.30 -3.97
N SER A 303 8.12 -0.33 -3.09
CA SER A 303 8.39 -1.77 -3.15
C SER A 303 7.47 -2.63 -2.26
N HIS A 304 6.77 -2.07 -1.29
CA HIS A 304 6.10 -2.83 -0.21
C HIS A 304 5.10 -3.87 -0.69
N HIS A 305 4.39 -3.64 -1.79
CA HIS A 305 3.42 -4.58 -2.35
C HIS A 305 4.05 -5.60 -3.32
N VAL A 306 5.27 -5.35 -3.82
CA VAL A 306 5.83 -6.05 -4.99
C VAL A 306 6.01 -7.55 -4.74
N ILE A 307 6.46 -7.95 -3.55
CA ILE A 307 6.58 -9.38 -3.19
C ILE A 307 5.24 -10.12 -3.35
N TYR A 308 4.13 -9.46 -3.03
CA TYR A 308 2.80 -10.05 -3.10
C TYR A 308 2.24 -10.15 -4.52
N LEU A 309 2.88 -9.52 -5.52
CA LEU A 309 2.48 -9.63 -6.93
C LEU A 309 2.64 -11.04 -7.49
N TYR A 310 3.49 -11.88 -6.91
CA TYR A 310 3.57 -13.29 -7.28
C TYR A 310 2.26 -14.05 -7.07
N ASN A 311 1.42 -13.65 -6.10
CA ASN A 311 0.09 -14.26 -5.92
C ASN A 311 -0.81 -14.02 -7.14
N TYR A 312 -0.72 -12.85 -7.78
CA TYR A 312 -1.48 -12.51 -8.98
C TYR A 312 -0.99 -13.28 -10.21
N ALA A 313 0.27 -13.71 -10.20
CA ALA A 313 0.87 -14.55 -11.23
C ALA A 313 0.82 -16.06 -10.90
N GLY A 314 0.10 -16.46 -9.83
CA GLY A 314 -0.08 -17.87 -9.47
C GLY A 314 1.14 -18.54 -8.84
N GLN A 315 2.01 -17.78 -8.18
CA GLN A 315 3.21 -18.27 -7.50
C GLN A 315 3.26 -17.85 -6.02
N GLN A 316 2.19 -18.13 -5.26
CA GLN A 316 2.09 -17.81 -3.84
C GLN A 316 3.31 -18.28 -3.02
N TRP A 317 3.87 -19.42 -3.39
CA TRP A 317 5.06 -19.97 -2.72
C TRP A 317 6.28 -19.04 -2.76
N LYS A 318 6.47 -18.26 -3.85
CA LYS A 318 7.55 -17.23 -3.93
C LYS A 318 7.26 -16.06 -3.00
N THR A 319 6.01 -15.62 -2.92
CA THR A 319 5.60 -14.64 -1.91
C THR A 319 5.95 -15.13 -0.51
N ALA A 320 5.62 -16.37 -0.18
CA ALA A 320 5.91 -16.94 1.14
C ALA A 320 7.43 -16.95 1.46
N GLU A 321 8.24 -17.34 0.51
CA GLU A 321 9.70 -17.36 0.63
C GLU A 321 10.29 -15.96 0.89
N LEU A 322 9.93 -14.99 0.04
CA LEU A 322 10.45 -13.62 0.12
C LEU A 322 9.94 -12.87 1.35
N VAL A 323 8.67 -13.03 1.72
CA VAL A 323 8.10 -12.44 2.94
C VAL A 323 8.87 -12.96 4.17
N ARG A 324 9.12 -14.28 4.25
CA ARG A 324 9.92 -14.86 5.35
C ARG A 324 11.35 -14.33 5.37
N TYR A 325 11.98 -14.20 4.21
CA TYR A 325 13.31 -13.61 4.11
C TYR A 325 13.32 -12.19 4.69
N VAL A 326 12.42 -11.32 4.22
CA VAL A 326 12.31 -9.92 4.68
C VAL A 326 12.07 -9.85 6.18
N GLN A 327 11.11 -10.62 6.70
CA GLN A 327 10.78 -10.60 8.12
C GLN A 327 11.93 -11.05 9.03
N HIS A 328 12.80 -11.94 8.57
CA HIS A 328 13.93 -12.41 9.37
C HIS A 328 15.19 -11.55 9.23
N HIS A 329 15.38 -10.85 8.11
CA HIS A 329 16.61 -10.11 7.85
C HIS A 329 16.48 -8.61 8.02
N PHE A 330 15.25 -8.04 7.86
CA PHE A 330 15.03 -6.61 7.85
C PHE A 330 14.21 -6.12 9.04
N TYR A 331 13.73 -7.06 9.88
CA TYR A 331 13.07 -6.78 11.15
C TYR A 331 13.71 -7.60 12.26
N THR A 332 14.51 -6.95 13.10
CA THR A 332 15.29 -7.59 14.15
C THR A 332 14.95 -7.01 15.51
N ASP A 333 15.42 -7.65 16.58
CA ASP A 333 15.27 -7.22 17.98
C ASP A 333 16.33 -6.21 18.44
N ARG A 334 16.95 -5.47 17.50
CA ARG A 334 17.98 -4.47 17.75
C ARG A 334 17.40 -3.07 17.74
N PRO A 335 18.08 -2.06 18.32
CA PRO A 335 17.65 -0.66 18.24
C PRO A 335 17.55 -0.13 16.79
N ASP A 336 18.37 -0.65 15.87
CA ASP A 336 18.38 -0.42 14.43
C ASP A 336 17.66 -1.52 13.65
N GLY A 337 16.67 -2.15 14.26
CA GLY A 337 16.05 -3.39 13.80
C GLY A 337 15.04 -3.25 12.66
N ILE A 338 14.74 -2.05 12.20
CA ILE A 338 13.91 -1.79 11.02
C ILE A 338 14.81 -1.24 9.93
N ILE A 339 14.81 -1.87 8.75
CA ILE A 339 15.55 -1.36 7.60
C ILE A 339 14.87 -0.12 7.02
N GLY A 340 15.65 0.93 6.71
CA GLY A 340 15.11 2.21 6.23
C GLY A 340 14.45 3.04 7.33
N ASN A 341 13.60 3.99 6.93
CA ASN A 341 12.80 4.79 7.84
C ASN A 341 11.56 4.03 8.29
N GLU A 342 11.04 4.36 9.47
CA GLU A 342 9.83 3.68 10.00
C GLU A 342 8.53 4.24 9.38
N ASP A 343 8.56 5.52 9.00
CA ASP A 343 7.54 6.25 8.26
C ASP A 343 6.15 6.20 8.89
N CYS A 344 6.12 6.72 10.13
CA CYS A 344 4.88 6.96 10.86
C CYS A 344 3.99 5.71 11.02
N GLY A 345 4.63 4.55 11.20
CA GLY A 345 3.93 3.28 11.42
C GLY A 345 3.80 2.41 10.16
N GLN A 346 4.21 2.86 8.99
CA GLN A 346 4.05 2.11 7.74
C GLN A 346 4.89 0.83 7.72
N MET A 347 6.20 0.91 8.02
CA MET A 347 7.09 -0.25 8.04
C MET A 347 6.67 -1.26 9.10
N SER A 348 6.29 -0.77 10.26
CA SER A 348 5.78 -1.59 11.37
C SER A 348 4.46 -2.28 11.00
N ALA A 349 3.53 -1.60 10.34
CA ALA A 349 2.27 -2.17 9.89
C ALA A 349 2.48 -3.23 8.80
N TRP A 350 3.44 -3.03 7.88
CA TRP A 350 3.83 -4.05 6.92
C TRP A 350 4.30 -5.33 7.62
N HIS A 351 5.18 -5.19 8.61
CA HIS A 351 5.66 -6.32 9.42
C HIS A 351 4.52 -7.04 10.14
N ILE A 352 3.61 -6.29 10.78
CA ILE A 352 2.46 -6.85 11.51
C ILE A 352 1.54 -7.65 10.58
N LEU A 353 1.10 -7.06 9.47
CA LEU A 353 0.21 -7.73 8.52
C LEU A 353 0.87 -8.96 7.91
N SER A 354 2.14 -8.84 7.50
CA SER A 354 2.91 -9.95 6.95
C SER A 354 3.14 -11.07 7.99
N ALA A 355 3.38 -10.73 9.27
CA ALA A 355 3.51 -11.68 10.37
C ALA A 355 2.18 -12.41 10.67
N LEU A 356 1.04 -11.78 10.42
CA LEU A 356 -0.28 -12.40 10.47
C LEU A 356 -0.56 -13.27 9.23
N GLY A 357 0.25 -13.15 8.18
CA GLY A 357 0.20 -13.98 6.98
C GLY A 357 -0.58 -13.39 5.82
N PHE A 358 -0.91 -12.10 5.82
CA PHE A 358 -1.62 -11.45 4.71
C PHE A 358 -1.29 -9.96 4.58
N TYR A 359 -1.47 -9.40 3.38
CA TYR A 359 -1.17 -7.99 3.06
C TYR A 359 -2.12 -7.46 1.99
N GLN A 360 -2.58 -6.22 2.13
CA GLN A 360 -3.44 -5.56 1.13
C GLN A 360 -2.58 -4.92 0.04
N VAL A 361 -2.56 -5.52 -1.16
CA VAL A 361 -1.78 -5.01 -2.30
C VAL A 361 -2.40 -3.75 -2.87
N ASN A 362 -3.70 -3.80 -3.16
CA ASN A 362 -4.44 -2.69 -3.75
C ASN A 362 -5.31 -2.02 -2.69
N PRO A 363 -5.04 -0.76 -2.33
CA PRO A 363 -5.94 -0.01 -1.46
C PRO A 363 -7.32 0.12 -2.12
N SER A 364 -8.35 0.20 -1.30
CA SER A 364 -9.76 0.34 -1.73
C SER A 364 -10.36 -0.89 -2.44
N CYS A 365 -9.72 -2.07 -2.37
CA CYS A 365 -10.35 -3.29 -2.86
C CYS A 365 -10.75 -4.29 -1.77
N GLY A 366 -10.23 -4.13 -0.55
CA GLY A 366 -10.56 -5.00 0.59
C GLY A 366 -10.06 -6.44 0.44
N VAL A 367 -9.00 -6.69 -0.35
CA VAL A 367 -8.40 -8.00 -0.59
C VAL A 367 -7.01 -8.05 0.00
N TYR A 368 -6.75 -9.07 0.82
CA TYR A 368 -5.47 -9.31 1.48
C TYR A 368 -4.83 -10.57 0.92
N SER A 369 -3.77 -10.43 0.15
CA SER A 369 -2.99 -11.53 -0.43
C SER A 369 -2.23 -12.29 0.66
N PHE A 370 -2.16 -13.62 0.58
CA PHE A 370 -1.43 -14.42 1.55
C PHE A 370 0.09 -14.35 1.34
N GLY A 371 0.80 -14.18 2.46
CA GLY A 371 2.26 -14.31 2.56
C GLY A 371 2.63 -15.62 3.27
N SER A 372 3.36 -15.49 4.40
CA SER A 372 3.76 -16.61 5.25
C SER A 372 3.69 -16.18 6.72
N PRO A 373 2.71 -16.66 7.50
CA PRO A 373 2.52 -16.25 8.89
C PRO A 373 3.69 -16.66 9.78
N LEU A 374 4.03 -15.81 10.78
CA LEU A 374 5.11 -16.09 11.73
C LEU A 374 4.65 -16.84 12.99
N PHE A 375 3.37 -16.75 13.37
CA PHE A 375 2.89 -17.20 14.66
C PHE A 375 2.19 -18.55 14.60
N GLU A 376 2.30 -19.36 15.67
CA GLU A 376 1.41 -20.53 15.86
C GLU A 376 -0.06 -20.09 15.98
N LYS A 377 -0.26 -18.99 16.69
CA LYS A 377 -1.59 -18.44 16.93
C LYS A 377 -1.54 -16.94 17.14
N ALA A 378 -2.37 -16.22 16.43
CA ALA A 378 -2.68 -14.82 16.68
C ALA A 378 -4.20 -14.64 16.84
N VAL A 379 -4.60 -13.76 17.75
CA VAL A 379 -6.01 -13.42 17.97
C VAL A 379 -6.19 -11.93 17.87
N LEU A 380 -6.96 -11.50 16.91
CA LEU A 380 -7.37 -10.11 16.73
C LEU A 380 -8.69 -9.89 17.47
N ASN A 381 -8.66 -9.08 18.52
CA ASN A 381 -9.86 -8.60 19.18
C ASN A 381 -10.25 -7.28 18.54
N MET A 382 -11.35 -7.25 17.80
CA MET A 382 -11.75 -6.09 17.01
C MET A 382 -12.73 -5.18 17.77
N PRO A 383 -12.80 -3.88 17.44
CA PRO A 383 -13.71 -2.92 18.10
C PRO A 383 -15.18 -3.33 18.05
N ASN A 384 -15.59 -4.09 17.04
CA ASN A 384 -16.96 -4.62 16.92
C ASN A 384 -17.27 -5.79 17.90
N GLY A 385 -16.35 -6.13 18.80
CA GLY A 385 -16.46 -7.21 19.78
C GLY A 385 -16.20 -8.62 19.24
N ARG A 386 -15.95 -8.75 17.94
CA ARG A 386 -15.66 -10.05 17.30
C ARG A 386 -14.17 -10.39 17.43
N LYS A 387 -13.87 -11.68 17.26
CA LYS A 387 -12.48 -12.18 17.27
C LYS A 387 -12.20 -12.88 15.95
N PHE A 388 -11.05 -12.55 15.37
CA PHE A 388 -10.51 -13.28 14.25
C PHE A 388 -9.21 -13.96 14.68
N MET A 389 -9.09 -15.26 14.43
CA MET A 389 -7.94 -16.07 14.82
C MET A 389 -7.17 -16.50 13.58
N VAL A 390 -5.88 -16.30 13.60
CA VAL A 390 -4.95 -16.94 12.67
C VAL A 390 -4.27 -18.08 13.43
N ILE A 391 -4.31 -19.27 12.89
CA ILE A 391 -3.70 -20.47 13.46
C ILE A 391 -2.81 -21.11 12.41
N THR A 392 -1.62 -21.55 12.80
CA THR A 392 -0.74 -22.33 11.93
C THR A 392 -0.46 -23.71 12.52
N VAL A 393 -0.34 -24.68 11.64
CA VAL A 393 0.06 -26.06 11.99
C VAL A 393 1.42 -26.32 11.30
N ASN A 394 2.35 -26.92 12.02
CA ASN A 394 3.71 -27.22 11.57
C ASN A 394 4.55 -25.99 11.16
N ASN A 395 4.20 -24.81 11.64
CA ASN A 395 4.98 -23.59 11.32
C ASN A 395 6.34 -23.62 12.00
N SER A 396 7.38 -23.27 11.26
CA SER A 396 8.75 -23.12 11.79
C SER A 396 9.61 -22.31 10.80
N ALA A 397 10.86 -22.02 11.15
CA ALA A 397 11.82 -21.41 10.23
C ALA A 397 12.03 -22.22 8.94
N LYS A 398 11.87 -23.56 9.00
CA LYS A 398 12.00 -24.46 7.84
C LYS A 398 10.67 -24.68 7.11
N ASN A 399 9.56 -24.55 7.80
CA ASN A 399 8.21 -24.80 7.25
C ASN A 399 7.54 -23.46 6.94
N SER A 400 7.99 -22.76 5.92
CA SER A 400 7.52 -21.43 5.54
C SER A 400 6.48 -21.43 4.42
N TYR A 401 6.25 -22.56 3.77
CA TYR A 401 5.34 -22.64 2.63
C TYR A 401 3.95 -23.13 3.03
N ILE A 402 2.91 -22.47 2.54
CA ILE A 402 1.52 -22.87 2.75
C ILE A 402 1.25 -24.17 1.97
N GLN A 403 0.79 -25.22 2.67
CA GLN A 403 0.37 -26.48 2.08
C GLN A 403 -1.13 -26.52 1.85
N SER A 404 -1.91 -26.01 2.80
CA SER A 404 -3.36 -25.86 2.70
C SER A 404 -3.87 -24.77 3.63
N VAL A 405 -5.07 -24.28 3.36
CA VAL A 405 -5.76 -23.27 4.16
C VAL A 405 -7.17 -23.75 4.46
N GLU A 406 -7.64 -23.45 5.66
CA GLU A 406 -9.05 -23.58 6.07
C GLU A 406 -9.56 -22.23 6.58
N LEU A 407 -10.75 -21.84 6.13
CA LEU A 407 -11.50 -20.72 6.69
C LEU A 407 -12.74 -21.25 7.40
N ASN A 408 -12.81 -21.02 8.72
CA ASN A 408 -13.90 -21.51 9.57
C ASN A 408 -14.15 -23.02 9.45
N GLY A 409 -13.07 -23.82 9.39
CA GLY A 409 -13.09 -25.27 9.32
C GLY A 409 -13.44 -25.84 7.93
N LYS A 410 -13.53 -25.00 6.91
CA LYS A 410 -13.76 -25.45 5.52
C LYS A 410 -12.50 -25.23 4.67
N PRO A 411 -12.18 -26.15 3.75
CA PRO A 411 -11.08 -25.94 2.81
C PRO A 411 -11.21 -24.60 2.07
N TYR A 412 -10.09 -23.88 1.95
CA TYR A 412 -10.03 -22.56 1.33
C TYR A 412 -8.88 -22.52 0.33
N LEU A 413 -9.21 -22.45 -0.96
CA LEU A 413 -8.24 -22.62 -2.05
C LEU A 413 -7.64 -21.29 -2.52
N ASN A 414 -8.26 -20.16 -2.16
CA ASN A 414 -7.80 -18.83 -2.59
C ASN A 414 -6.49 -18.45 -1.87
N SER A 415 -5.61 -17.79 -2.61
CA SER A 415 -4.36 -17.21 -2.07
C SER A 415 -4.53 -15.82 -1.45
N TYR A 416 -5.75 -15.50 -1.01
CA TYR A 416 -6.14 -14.23 -0.40
C TYR A 416 -7.29 -14.42 0.58
N ILE A 417 -7.57 -13.40 1.39
CA ILE A 417 -8.77 -13.29 2.22
C ILE A 417 -9.43 -11.92 2.03
N ALA A 418 -10.76 -11.86 2.07
CA ALA A 418 -11.49 -10.60 2.02
C ALA A 418 -11.54 -9.91 3.40
N TYR A 419 -11.54 -8.58 3.40
CA TYR A 419 -11.73 -7.75 4.59
C TYR A 419 -12.96 -8.16 5.40
N ASP A 420 -14.08 -8.39 4.71
CA ASP A 420 -15.33 -8.78 5.35
C ASP A 420 -15.24 -10.11 6.11
N ASP A 421 -14.44 -11.05 5.62
CA ASP A 421 -14.21 -12.33 6.32
C ASP A 421 -13.40 -12.11 7.59
N ILE A 422 -12.43 -11.21 7.57
CA ILE A 422 -11.65 -10.85 8.76
C ILE A 422 -12.55 -10.18 9.80
N VAL A 423 -13.27 -9.12 9.44
CA VAL A 423 -14.06 -8.33 10.41
C VAL A 423 -15.36 -9.04 10.86
N ARG A 424 -15.83 -10.03 10.10
CA ARG A 424 -16.91 -10.93 10.52
C ARG A 424 -16.48 -11.80 11.69
N GLY A 425 -15.17 -12.01 11.86
CA GLY A 425 -14.61 -12.93 12.85
C GLY A 425 -14.58 -14.36 12.38
N GLY A 426 -13.88 -15.21 13.12
CA GLY A 426 -13.72 -16.62 12.78
C GLY A 426 -12.28 -17.08 12.88
N THR A 427 -11.94 -18.13 12.13
CA THR A 427 -10.61 -18.77 12.18
C THR A 427 -10.07 -18.98 10.77
N LEU A 428 -8.88 -18.46 10.51
CA LEU A 428 -8.06 -18.74 9.36
C LEU A 428 -6.93 -19.68 9.81
N LYS A 429 -6.89 -20.90 9.26
CA LYS A 429 -5.90 -21.90 9.63
C LYS A 429 -5.01 -22.24 8.43
N PHE A 430 -3.70 -22.10 8.61
CA PHE A 430 -2.69 -22.49 7.65
C PHE A 430 -2.01 -23.79 8.07
N VAL A 431 -1.84 -24.73 7.16
CA VAL A 431 -0.93 -25.87 7.30
C VAL A 431 0.34 -25.55 6.56
N MET A 432 1.48 -25.55 7.27
CA MET A 432 2.77 -25.16 6.74
C MET A 432 3.65 -26.36 6.46
N GLY A 433 4.58 -26.24 5.50
CA GLY A 433 5.52 -27.31 5.16
C GLY A 433 6.84 -26.75 4.64
N PRO A 434 7.87 -27.66 4.49
CA PRO A 434 9.23 -27.27 4.13
C PRO A 434 9.46 -27.14 2.60
N GLN A 435 8.49 -27.56 1.80
CA GLN A 435 8.60 -27.55 0.35
C GLN A 435 7.56 -26.61 -0.27
N PRO A 436 7.92 -25.91 -1.36
CA PRO A 436 6.96 -25.11 -2.11
C PRO A 436 5.74 -25.94 -2.54
N ASN A 437 4.56 -25.40 -2.35
CA ASN A 437 3.32 -25.94 -2.94
C ASN A 437 3.01 -25.15 -4.21
N TYR A 438 3.31 -25.73 -5.35
CA TYR A 438 3.16 -25.08 -6.65
C TYR A 438 1.68 -24.96 -7.10
N ASP A 439 0.79 -25.74 -6.50
CA ASP A 439 -0.63 -25.78 -6.88
C ASP A 439 -1.48 -24.78 -6.08
N PHE A 440 -1.07 -24.43 -4.85
CA PHE A 440 -1.84 -23.54 -4.00
C PHE A 440 -1.90 -22.12 -4.60
N GLY A 441 -3.12 -21.63 -4.89
CA GLY A 441 -3.36 -20.31 -5.46
C GLY A 441 -2.87 -20.14 -6.91
N SER A 442 -2.50 -21.23 -7.61
CA SER A 442 -1.99 -21.15 -8.98
C SER A 442 -3.09 -20.96 -10.02
N ALA A 443 -4.26 -21.57 -9.81
CA ALA A 443 -5.41 -21.43 -10.72
C ALA A 443 -5.95 -19.98 -10.69
N PRO A 444 -6.32 -19.40 -11.87
CA PRO A 444 -6.77 -18.01 -11.97
C PRO A 444 -7.90 -17.63 -11.01
N GLU A 445 -8.86 -18.51 -10.79
CA GLU A 445 -10.01 -18.33 -9.89
C GLU A 445 -9.62 -18.29 -8.41
N HIS A 446 -8.42 -18.73 -8.05
CA HIS A 446 -7.89 -18.75 -6.68
C HIS A 446 -6.87 -17.65 -6.42
N ARG A 447 -6.56 -16.84 -7.42
CA ARG A 447 -5.67 -15.67 -7.29
C ARG A 447 -6.42 -14.47 -6.71
N PRO A 448 -5.73 -13.49 -6.09
CA PRO A 448 -6.37 -12.26 -5.62
C PRO A 448 -7.09 -11.55 -6.76
N TYR A 449 -8.25 -10.97 -6.48
CA TYR A 449 -8.97 -10.15 -7.46
C TYR A 449 -8.77 -8.66 -7.18
N ASN A 450 -9.01 -7.85 -8.20
CA ASN A 450 -8.80 -6.41 -8.16
C ASN A 450 -10.08 -5.59 -8.33
N GLU A 451 -11.17 -6.26 -8.68
CA GLU A 451 -12.46 -5.62 -8.88
C GLU A 451 -13.26 -5.58 -7.59
N THR A 452 -13.97 -4.47 -7.35
CA THR A 452 -15.02 -4.43 -6.35
C THR A 452 -16.11 -5.41 -6.75
N ARG A 453 -16.17 -6.56 -6.07
CA ARG A 453 -17.30 -7.48 -6.25
C ARG A 453 -18.58 -6.79 -5.78
N GLN A 454 -19.56 -6.79 -6.65
CA GLN A 454 -20.94 -6.34 -6.37
C GLN A 454 -21.57 -7.22 -5.30
#